data_6b6e206b3de0a1eae19ee3269eb4b535
#
_entry.id   6b6e206b3de0a1eae19ee3269eb4b535
#
_cell.length_a   1.000
_cell.length_b   1.000
_cell.length_c   1.000
_cell.angle_alpha   90.00
_cell.angle_beta   90.00
_cell.angle_gamma   90.00
#
_symmetry.space_group_name_H-M   'P 1'
#
loop_
_entity.id
_entity.type
_entity.pdbx_description
1 polymer ?
#
loop_
_entity_poly.entity_id
_entity_poly.type
_entity_poly.pdbx_seq_one_letter_code
_entity_poly.pdbx_strand_id
1 'polypeptide(L)'
;MKTIKWTLKTAGFLLMVSMVMVSCKKKKTAPTLTLNGATQITLCLGETYTEEGASAVDAYGDDVDVVITGDVDVNTIGNYTVTYTATDKNDNVTTAQTTVSVEMCASSLMGDYTVSHDCTIDVVVTTVDICSDNQSVIPGSSENEFIIDNFNDFITQLTASVDGSTITIPSNTFNVGGIIDITISGVGTVNETGTEMVIDYAYDAGLAGSGTCTATYTKL
;
A
#
# COMPACT_ATOMS: atom_id res chain seq x y z
N MET A 1 84.83 48.02 -57.71
CA MET A 1 83.39 48.13 -57.77
C MET A 1 82.82 47.10 -56.88
N LYS A 2 82.26 47.52 -55.73
CA LYS A 2 81.67 46.61 -54.70
C LYS A 2 80.14 46.64 -54.85
N THR A 3 79.61 45.50 -55.15
CA THR A 3 78.17 45.22 -55.17
C THR A 3 77.67 44.90 -53.76
N ILE A 4 76.80 45.72 -53.23
CA ILE A 4 76.13 45.54 -51.93
C ILE A 4 74.92 44.65 -52.16
N LYS A 5 74.99 43.41 -51.61
CA LYS A 5 73.79 42.55 -51.55
C LYS A 5 72.92 42.86 -50.34
N TRP A 6 71.74 43.36 -50.64
CA TRP A 6 70.70 43.53 -49.61
C TRP A 6 70.03 42.15 -49.32
N THR A 7 70.22 41.64 -48.16
CA THR A 7 69.41 40.52 -47.67
C THR A 7 68.21 41.00 -46.92
N LEU A 8 67.06 40.85 -47.53
CA LEU A 8 65.78 41.17 -46.93
C LEU A 8 65.49 40.08 -45.82
N LYS A 9 65.64 40.50 -44.58
CA LYS A 9 65.18 39.66 -43.45
C LYS A 9 63.70 39.87 -43.30
N THR A 10 62.90 38.92 -43.78
CA THR A 10 61.46 38.84 -43.46
C THR A 10 61.34 38.38 -42.00
N ALA A 11 61.02 39.32 -41.13
CA ALA A 11 60.61 39.03 -39.78
C ALA A 11 59.17 38.47 -39.85
N GLY A 12 59.12 37.14 -39.78
CA GLY A 12 57.83 36.45 -39.60
C GLY A 12 57.27 36.81 -38.24
N PHE A 13 56.24 37.66 -38.26
CA PHE A 13 55.42 37.95 -37.08
C PHE A 13 54.55 36.72 -36.82
N LEU A 14 55.07 35.80 -36.00
CA LEU A 14 54.34 34.64 -35.55
C LEU A 14 53.30 35.13 -34.51
N LEU A 15 52.09 35.42 -34.99
CA LEU A 15 50.93 35.71 -34.13
C LEU A 15 50.56 34.42 -33.41
N MET A 16 51.13 34.21 -32.23
CA MET A 16 50.77 33.12 -31.34
C MET A 16 49.39 33.42 -30.75
N VAL A 17 48.32 33.01 -31.45
CA VAL A 17 46.96 32.99 -30.90
C VAL A 17 46.99 31.93 -29.80
N SER A 18 47.22 32.36 -28.57
CA SER A 18 47.02 31.54 -27.39
C SER A 18 45.49 31.31 -27.26
N MET A 19 45.06 30.18 -27.81
CA MET A 19 43.72 29.66 -27.60
C MET A 19 43.60 29.32 -26.10
N VAL A 20 43.08 30.28 -25.32
CA VAL A 20 42.73 30.03 -23.91
C VAL A 20 41.60 29.01 -23.95
N MET A 21 41.93 27.77 -23.80
CA MET A 21 40.98 26.71 -23.50
C MET A 21 40.43 27.03 -22.14
N VAL A 22 39.34 27.78 -22.08
CA VAL A 22 38.51 27.88 -20.89
C VAL A 22 37.90 26.49 -20.70
N SER A 23 38.63 25.65 -20.01
CA SER A 23 38.06 24.40 -19.51
C SER A 23 36.97 24.79 -18.51
N CYS A 24 35.74 24.83 -18.98
CA CYS A 24 34.59 24.98 -18.15
C CYS A 24 34.53 23.70 -17.30
N LYS A 25 35.11 23.70 -16.10
CA LYS A 25 35.00 22.59 -15.18
C LYS A 25 33.53 22.48 -14.79
N LYS A 26 32.86 21.42 -15.25
CA LYS A 26 31.52 21.07 -14.80
C LYS A 26 31.50 21.06 -13.26
N LYS A 27 30.58 21.76 -12.65
CA LYS A 27 30.44 21.75 -11.19
C LYS A 27 29.95 20.35 -10.79
N LYS A 28 30.66 19.69 -9.89
CA LYS A 28 30.38 18.32 -9.44
C LYS A 28 29.40 18.28 -8.24
N THR A 29 28.61 19.31 -8.03
CA THR A 29 27.64 19.37 -6.94
C THR A 29 26.31 18.92 -7.52
N ALA A 30 25.77 17.82 -7.01
CA ALA A 30 24.45 17.32 -7.40
C ALA A 30 23.33 18.28 -7.01
N PRO A 31 22.19 18.25 -7.69
CA PRO A 31 21.02 19.05 -7.34
C PRO A 31 20.52 18.71 -5.92
N THR A 32 19.91 19.70 -5.27
CA THR A 32 19.15 19.48 -4.05
C THR A 32 17.72 19.11 -4.44
N LEU A 33 17.27 17.92 -4.03
CA LEU A 33 15.94 17.39 -4.28
C LEU A 33 15.12 17.45 -3.00
N THR A 34 13.91 17.96 -3.06
CA THR A 34 12.97 18.06 -1.93
C THR A 34 11.65 17.43 -2.32
N LEU A 35 11.20 16.43 -1.55
CA LEU A 35 9.87 15.82 -1.72
C LEU A 35 8.81 16.80 -1.19
N ASN A 36 7.67 16.90 -1.89
CA ASN A 36 6.53 17.68 -1.44
C ASN A 36 5.68 16.94 -0.42
N GLY A 37 5.73 15.60 -0.44
CA GLY A 37 4.97 14.71 0.43
C GLY A 37 5.82 13.93 1.43
N ALA A 38 5.18 12.99 2.09
CA ALA A 38 5.81 12.08 3.04
C ALA A 38 6.72 11.06 2.32
N THR A 39 7.75 10.58 3.02
CA THR A 39 8.63 9.51 2.54
C THR A 39 8.06 8.11 2.76
N GLN A 40 7.06 8.00 3.62
CA GLN A 40 6.31 6.78 3.90
C GLN A 40 4.83 7.11 3.97
N ILE A 41 4.03 6.34 3.23
CA ILE A 41 2.58 6.48 3.14
C ILE A 41 2.00 5.09 3.36
N THR A 42 0.98 4.99 4.21
CA THR A 42 0.17 3.76 4.36
C THR A 42 -1.21 4.04 3.82
N LEU A 43 -1.70 3.16 2.97
CA LEU A 43 -3.03 3.20 2.36
C LEU A 43 -3.78 1.91 2.65
N CYS A 44 -5.07 2.01 2.83
CA CYS A 44 -5.93 0.84 2.82
C CYS A 44 -6.12 0.33 1.38
N LEU A 45 -6.23 -0.97 1.21
CA LEU A 45 -6.52 -1.60 -0.09
C LEU A 45 -7.73 -0.95 -0.76
N GLY A 46 -7.56 -0.49 -1.99
CA GLY A 46 -8.58 0.25 -2.76
C GLY A 46 -8.64 1.75 -2.50
N GLU A 47 -7.84 2.28 -1.57
CA GLU A 47 -7.76 3.72 -1.30
C GLU A 47 -6.99 4.43 -2.41
N THR A 48 -7.40 5.65 -2.75
CA THR A 48 -6.77 6.40 -3.83
C THR A 48 -5.39 6.93 -3.43
N TYR A 49 -4.37 6.59 -4.21
CA TYR A 49 -3.04 7.20 -4.11
C TYR A 49 -3.00 8.52 -4.90
N THR A 50 -2.45 9.57 -4.28
CA THR A 50 -2.17 10.84 -4.97
C THR A 50 -0.69 11.18 -4.86
N GLU A 51 -0.03 11.30 -6.01
CA GLU A 51 1.37 11.69 -6.09
C GLU A 51 1.54 13.20 -5.85
N GLU A 52 2.28 13.59 -4.81
CA GLU A 52 2.48 14.99 -4.41
C GLU A 52 3.67 15.66 -5.12
N GLY A 53 4.53 14.86 -5.76
CA GLY A 53 5.66 15.33 -6.53
C GLY A 53 6.87 15.72 -5.69
N ALA A 54 7.83 16.34 -6.37
CA ALA A 54 9.06 16.84 -5.76
C ALA A 54 9.57 18.07 -6.53
N SER A 55 10.41 18.87 -5.88
CA SER A 55 11.12 19.99 -6.49
C SER A 55 12.63 19.80 -6.38
N ALA A 56 13.38 20.33 -7.34
CA ALA A 56 14.83 20.28 -7.29
C ALA A 56 15.46 21.56 -7.80
N VAL A 57 16.61 21.94 -7.22
CA VAL A 57 17.43 23.08 -7.66
C VAL A 57 18.88 22.66 -7.83
N ASP A 58 19.55 23.22 -8.84
CA ASP A 58 20.97 22.97 -9.05
C ASP A 58 21.82 23.78 -8.06
N ALA A 59 23.13 23.58 -8.12
CA ALA A 59 24.09 24.28 -7.26
C ALA A 59 24.18 25.79 -7.48
N TYR A 60 23.45 26.33 -8.47
CA TYR A 60 23.36 27.77 -8.75
C TYR A 60 21.99 28.33 -8.31
N GLY A 61 21.06 27.47 -7.89
CA GLY A 61 19.70 27.83 -7.53
C GLY A 61 18.74 27.83 -8.72
N ASP A 62 19.17 27.31 -9.86
CA ASP A 62 18.29 27.14 -11.03
C ASP A 62 17.43 25.89 -10.85
N ASP A 63 16.15 25.96 -11.25
CA ASP A 63 15.23 24.81 -11.20
C ASP A 63 15.71 23.66 -12.08
N VAL A 64 15.52 22.44 -11.58
CA VAL A 64 15.87 21.19 -12.26
C VAL A 64 14.60 20.32 -12.35
N ASP A 65 14.34 19.79 -13.55
CA ASP A 65 13.22 18.88 -13.76
C ASP A 65 13.40 17.59 -12.94
N VAL A 66 12.31 17.14 -12.33
CA VAL A 66 12.26 15.88 -11.58
C VAL A 66 11.51 14.84 -12.40
N VAL A 67 12.17 13.74 -12.67
CA VAL A 67 11.54 12.56 -13.30
C VAL A 67 11.04 11.64 -12.19
N ILE A 68 9.74 11.32 -12.23
CA ILE A 68 9.08 10.43 -11.27
C ILE A 68 8.86 9.09 -11.96
N THR A 69 9.24 8.00 -11.28
CA THR A 69 9.06 6.62 -11.76
C THR A 69 8.61 5.72 -10.63
N GLY A 70 7.89 4.68 -10.96
CA GLY A 70 7.26 3.74 -10.03
C GLY A 70 5.74 3.83 -10.15
N ASP A 71 5.10 2.69 -9.98
CA ASP A 71 3.65 2.54 -10.05
C ASP A 71 3.15 2.02 -8.71
N VAL A 72 2.03 2.52 -8.24
CA VAL A 72 1.36 2.07 -7.01
C VAL A 72 0.07 1.38 -7.41
N ASP A 73 0.02 0.06 -7.25
CA ASP A 73 -1.22 -0.70 -7.42
C ASP A 73 -1.98 -0.71 -6.09
N VAL A 74 -2.95 0.17 -5.97
CA VAL A 74 -3.79 0.30 -4.77
C VAL A 74 -4.75 -0.87 -4.56
N ASN A 75 -4.89 -1.77 -5.55
CA ASN A 75 -5.78 -2.93 -5.49
C ASN A 75 -5.04 -4.23 -5.13
N THR A 76 -3.76 -4.15 -4.82
CA THR A 76 -2.95 -5.30 -4.40
C THR A 76 -2.11 -4.93 -3.18
N ILE A 77 -2.20 -5.73 -2.13
CA ILE A 77 -1.41 -5.55 -0.90
C ILE A 77 0.07 -5.63 -1.23
N GLY A 78 0.86 -4.69 -0.71
CA GLY A 78 2.30 -4.69 -0.94
C GLY A 78 2.98 -3.36 -0.65
N ASN A 79 4.30 -3.36 -0.79
CA ASN A 79 5.12 -2.16 -0.68
C ASN A 79 5.54 -1.70 -2.08
N TYR A 80 5.18 -0.50 -2.42
CA TYR A 80 5.48 0.15 -3.68
C TYR A 80 6.49 1.26 -3.47
N THR A 81 7.39 1.44 -4.43
CA THR A 81 8.41 2.49 -4.34
C THR A 81 8.25 3.47 -5.49
N VAL A 82 8.04 4.73 -5.16
CA VAL A 82 8.08 5.85 -6.10
C VAL A 82 9.45 6.49 -5.99
N THR A 83 10.13 6.64 -7.12
CA THR A 83 11.50 7.18 -7.21
C THR A 83 11.49 8.50 -7.94
N TYR A 84 12.09 9.50 -7.35
CA TYR A 84 12.27 10.86 -7.87
C TYR A 84 13.72 11.03 -8.27
N THR A 85 13.97 11.46 -9.49
CA THR A 85 15.31 11.65 -10.04
C THR A 85 15.45 13.05 -10.60
N ALA A 86 16.37 13.82 -10.07
CA ALA A 86 16.79 15.11 -10.59
C ALA A 86 18.17 15.02 -11.23
N THR A 87 18.31 15.48 -12.47
CA THR A 87 19.58 15.49 -13.20
C THR A 87 19.87 16.90 -13.68
N ASP A 88 20.97 17.47 -13.22
CA ASP A 88 21.37 18.83 -13.64
C ASP A 88 22.02 18.83 -15.04
N LYS A 89 22.24 20.03 -15.60
CA LYS A 89 22.90 20.25 -16.90
C LYS A 89 24.36 19.77 -16.98
N ASN A 90 24.92 19.33 -15.86
CA ASN A 90 26.27 18.78 -15.76
C ASN A 90 26.30 17.26 -15.56
N ASP A 91 25.15 16.61 -15.69
CA ASP A 91 24.95 15.16 -15.48
C ASP A 91 25.16 14.73 -14.01
N ASN A 92 25.04 15.65 -13.04
CA ASN A 92 24.99 15.25 -11.65
C ASN A 92 23.55 14.84 -11.28
N VAL A 93 23.40 13.73 -10.56
CA VAL A 93 22.12 13.10 -10.27
C VAL A 93 21.87 13.06 -8.76
N THR A 94 20.65 13.37 -8.37
CA THR A 94 20.14 13.11 -7.02
C THR A 94 18.85 12.32 -7.12
N THR A 95 18.67 11.32 -6.25
CA THR A 95 17.45 10.52 -6.17
C THR A 95 16.89 10.57 -4.76
N ALA A 96 15.57 10.51 -4.66
CA ALA A 96 14.82 10.30 -3.42
C ALA A 96 13.72 9.26 -3.68
N GLN A 97 13.15 8.71 -2.63
CA GLN A 97 12.10 7.69 -2.73
C GLN A 97 11.01 7.93 -1.70
N THR A 98 9.78 7.63 -2.10
CA THR A 98 8.64 7.43 -1.21
C THR A 98 8.26 5.95 -1.25
N THR A 99 8.05 5.35 -0.08
CA THR A 99 7.49 4.00 0.05
C THR A 99 6.01 4.14 0.35
N VAL A 100 5.19 3.48 -0.46
CA VAL A 100 3.74 3.38 -0.25
C VAL A 100 3.41 1.95 0.12
N SER A 101 2.88 1.75 1.33
CA SER A 101 2.42 0.45 1.85
C SER A 101 0.92 0.36 1.64
N VAL A 102 0.47 -0.58 0.83
CA VAL A 102 -0.96 -0.91 0.68
C VAL A 102 -1.26 -2.08 1.61
N GLU A 103 -2.16 -1.88 2.55
CA GLU A 103 -2.46 -2.82 3.62
C GLU A 103 -3.95 -3.17 3.64
N MET A 104 -4.30 -4.34 4.22
CA MET A 104 -5.68 -4.69 4.46
C MET A 104 -6.20 -3.92 5.67
N CYS A 105 -7.25 -3.14 5.48
CA CYS A 105 -7.99 -2.49 6.56
C CYS A 105 -9.41 -3.05 6.63
N ALA A 106 -10.08 -2.86 7.75
CA ALA A 106 -11.50 -3.25 7.86
C ALA A 106 -12.37 -2.56 6.80
N SER A 107 -12.08 -1.31 6.45
CA SER A 107 -12.79 -0.57 5.39
C SER A 107 -12.71 -1.24 4.02
N SER A 108 -11.64 -1.97 3.72
CA SER A 108 -11.48 -2.72 2.46
C SER A 108 -12.42 -3.93 2.36
N LEU A 109 -12.90 -4.42 3.51
CA LEU A 109 -13.79 -5.58 3.61
C LEU A 109 -15.27 -5.21 3.55
N MET A 110 -15.65 -3.92 3.61
CA MET A 110 -17.05 -3.52 3.61
C MET A 110 -17.77 -3.97 2.35
N GLY A 111 -19.00 -4.40 2.49
CA GLY A 111 -19.88 -4.80 1.39
C GLY A 111 -20.70 -6.05 1.69
N ASP A 112 -21.39 -6.51 0.66
CA ASP A 112 -22.25 -7.69 0.72
C ASP A 112 -21.47 -8.92 0.24
N TYR A 113 -21.77 -10.06 0.86
CA TYR A 113 -21.11 -11.34 0.62
C TYR A 113 -22.13 -12.45 0.45
N THR A 114 -21.84 -13.37 -0.48
CA THR A 114 -22.40 -14.71 -0.42
C THR A 114 -21.51 -15.55 0.48
N VAL A 115 -22.13 -16.37 1.33
CA VAL A 115 -21.40 -17.17 2.31
C VAL A 115 -21.78 -18.65 2.13
N SER A 116 -20.77 -19.49 2.04
CA SER A 116 -20.94 -20.94 2.09
C SER A 116 -20.36 -21.46 3.40
N HIS A 117 -21.06 -22.39 4.02
CA HIS A 117 -20.70 -22.95 5.31
C HIS A 117 -20.46 -24.46 5.22
N ASP A 118 -19.39 -24.91 5.87
CA ASP A 118 -19.14 -26.32 6.13
C ASP A 118 -19.06 -26.50 7.66
N CYS A 119 -20.15 -27.00 8.24
CA CYS A 119 -20.31 -27.07 9.68
C CYS A 119 -20.38 -28.51 10.17
N THR A 120 -19.63 -28.81 11.23
CA THR A 120 -19.76 -30.03 12.01
C THR A 120 -20.55 -29.69 13.26
N ILE A 121 -21.79 -30.18 13.35
CA ILE A 121 -22.72 -29.83 14.44
C ILE A 121 -22.98 -31.06 15.29
N ASP A 122 -22.60 -31.01 16.57
CA ASP A 122 -23.03 -31.93 17.59
C ASP A 122 -24.20 -31.33 18.40
N VAL A 123 -25.43 -31.37 17.87
CA VAL A 123 -26.59 -30.77 18.53
C VAL A 123 -27.61 -31.85 18.86
N VAL A 124 -28.10 -31.82 20.10
CA VAL A 124 -29.18 -32.68 20.58
C VAL A 124 -30.57 -32.18 20.13
N VAL A 125 -30.68 -30.98 19.59
CA VAL A 125 -31.95 -30.32 19.18
C VAL A 125 -31.92 -30.03 17.68
N THR A 126 -32.96 -30.51 17.01
CA THR A 126 -33.14 -30.50 15.55
C THR A 126 -33.12 -29.10 14.91
N THR A 127 -32.37 -29.00 13.82
CA THR A 127 -32.46 -27.97 12.74
C THR A 127 -32.60 -26.52 13.19
N VAL A 128 -31.53 -25.98 13.76
CA VAL A 128 -31.32 -24.56 13.75
C VAL A 128 -30.38 -24.31 12.55
N ASP A 129 -30.86 -23.57 11.56
CA ASP A 129 -29.99 -23.06 10.51
C ASP A 129 -29.14 -21.96 11.16
N ILE A 130 -27.89 -22.30 11.49
CA ILE A 130 -26.97 -21.39 12.20
C ILE A 130 -26.24 -20.48 11.25
N CYS A 131 -26.57 -20.50 9.96
CA CYS A 131 -25.82 -19.85 8.92
C CYS A 131 -26.76 -19.14 7.93
N SER A 132 -26.52 -17.86 7.68
CA SER A 132 -27.16 -17.12 6.59
C SER A 132 -26.28 -17.14 5.35
N ASP A 133 -26.86 -17.44 4.18
CA ASP A 133 -26.15 -17.47 2.90
C ASP A 133 -25.75 -16.07 2.39
N ASN A 134 -26.37 -15.02 2.94
CA ASN A 134 -26.09 -13.64 2.57
C ASN A 134 -25.84 -12.82 3.84
N GLN A 135 -24.64 -12.29 3.93
CA GLN A 135 -24.21 -11.46 5.05
C GLN A 135 -23.56 -10.18 4.53
N SER A 136 -23.58 -9.14 5.33
CA SER A 136 -22.94 -7.86 5.01
C SER A 136 -21.81 -7.59 6.01
N VAL A 137 -20.73 -7.02 5.53
CA VAL A 137 -19.65 -6.50 6.39
C VAL A 137 -19.82 -5.00 6.48
N ILE A 138 -19.97 -4.51 7.71
CA ILE A 138 -20.19 -3.10 8.01
C ILE A 138 -19.12 -2.57 8.98
N PRO A 139 -18.93 -1.25 9.10
CA PRO A 139 -17.91 -0.67 9.98
C PRO A 139 -18.09 -1.07 11.44
N GLY A 140 -16.99 -1.42 12.10
CA GLY A 140 -16.92 -1.59 13.55
C GLY A 140 -16.65 -0.27 14.28
N SER A 141 -16.23 -0.36 15.53
CA SER A 141 -15.97 0.79 16.41
C SER A 141 -14.56 1.35 16.28
N SER A 142 -13.65 0.64 15.63
CA SER A 142 -12.26 1.04 15.39
C SER A 142 -11.83 0.75 13.95
N GLU A 143 -10.69 1.29 13.54
CA GLU A 143 -10.18 1.23 12.17
C GLU A 143 -9.95 -0.21 11.65
N ASN A 144 -9.56 -1.12 12.54
CA ASN A 144 -9.32 -2.53 12.22
C ASN A 144 -10.49 -3.44 12.59
N GLU A 145 -11.60 -2.89 13.07
CA GLU A 145 -12.77 -3.63 13.50
C GLU A 145 -13.89 -3.54 12.46
N PHE A 146 -14.56 -4.64 12.24
CA PHE A 146 -15.74 -4.72 11.40
C PHE A 146 -16.82 -5.60 12.06
N ILE A 147 -18.02 -5.48 11.57
CA ILE A 147 -19.16 -6.26 12.03
C ILE A 147 -19.65 -7.09 10.86
N ILE A 148 -19.79 -8.39 11.06
CA ILE A 148 -20.54 -9.29 10.19
C ILE A 148 -22.00 -9.13 10.59
N ASP A 149 -22.77 -8.50 9.73
CA ASP A 149 -24.20 -8.27 9.92
C ASP A 149 -25.02 -9.40 9.29
N ASN A 150 -26.16 -9.70 9.86
CA ASN A 150 -27.01 -10.82 9.45
C ASN A 150 -26.27 -12.18 9.57
N PHE A 151 -25.50 -12.36 10.66
CA PHE A 151 -24.69 -13.57 10.86
C PHE A 151 -25.53 -14.83 10.87
N ASN A 152 -26.65 -14.82 11.64
CA ASN A 152 -27.69 -15.86 11.60
C ASN A 152 -28.99 -15.33 12.21
N ASP A 153 -30.02 -16.16 12.27
CA ASP A 153 -31.35 -15.81 12.78
C ASP A 153 -31.37 -15.37 14.27
N PHE A 154 -30.35 -15.69 15.05
CA PHE A 154 -30.27 -15.42 16.49
C PHE A 154 -29.20 -14.36 16.84
N ILE A 155 -28.12 -14.34 16.08
CA ILE A 155 -26.99 -13.42 16.25
C ILE A 155 -26.96 -12.55 15.02
N THR A 156 -27.55 -11.38 15.12
CA THR A 156 -27.65 -10.47 13.98
C THR A 156 -26.32 -9.85 13.65
N GLN A 157 -25.46 -9.63 14.65
CA GLN A 157 -24.17 -8.96 14.48
C GLN A 157 -23.07 -9.68 15.22
N LEU A 158 -21.96 -9.92 14.53
CA LEU A 158 -20.75 -10.55 15.07
C LEU A 158 -19.54 -9.63 14.80
N THR A 159 -18.90 -9.16 15.87
CA THR A 159 -17.72 -8.31 15.77
C THR A 159 -16.48 -9.13 15.45
N ALA A 160 -15.70 -8.64 14.50
CA ALA A 160 -14.42 -9.21 14.10
C ALA A 160 -13.39 -8.10 13.90
N SER A 161 -12.12 -8.47 13.89
CA SER A 161 -11.02 -7.56 13.55
C SER A 161 -10.12 -8.15 12.48
N VAL A 162 -9.43 -7.29 11.73
CA VAL A 162 -8.43 -7.68 10.74
C VAL A 162 -7.08 -7.08 11.10
N ASP A 163 -6.04 -7.91 10.97
CA ASP A 163 -4.62 -7.49 11.11
C ASP A 163 -3.83 -8.18 10.00
N GLY A 164 -3.38 -7.40 9.04
CA GLY A 164 -2.86 -7.92 7.78
C GLY A 164 -3.88 -8.80 7.07
N SER A 165 -3.54 -10.06 6.81
CA SER A 165 -4.46 -11.04 6.22
C SER A 165 -5.23 -11.87 7.27
N THR A 166 -5.02 -11.62 8.55
CA THR A 166 -5.62 -12.42 9.63
C THR A 166 -6.89 -11.77 10.15
N ILE A 167 -7.97 -12.55 10.18
CA ILE A 167 -9.25 -12.17 10.79
C ILE A 167 -9.35 -12.85 12.15
N THR A 168 -9.81 -12.11 13.15
CA THR A 168 -10.06 -12.63 14.49
C THR A 168 -11.47 -12.29 14.93
N ILE A 169 -12.23 -13.29 15.32
CA ILE A 169 -13.52 -13.15 16.03
C ILE A 169 -13.22 -13.41 17.50
N PRO A 170 -13.24 -12.39 18.36
CA PRO A 170 -13.03 -12.58 19.78
C PRO A 170 -14.16 -13.44 20.37
N SER A 171 -13.89 -14.11 21.49
CA SER A 171 -14.92 -14.89 22.18
C SER A 171 -16.05 -13.99 22.68
N ASN A 172 -17.23 -14.16 22.10
CA ASN A 172 -18.44 -13.41 22.47
C ASN A 172 -19.56 -14.37 22.89
N THR A 173 -20.28 -14.03 23.95
CA THR A 173 -21.42 -14.80 24.42
C THR A 173 -22.71 -14.02 24.14
N PHE A 174 -23.64 -14.70 23.49
CA PHE A 174 -24.95 -14.17 23.09
C PHE A 174 -26.04 -14.92 23.83
N ASN A 175 -26.96 -14.21 24.47
CA ASN A 175 -28.12 -14.81 25.10
C ASN A 175 -29.27 -14.93 24.11
N VAL A 176 -29.64 -16.13 23.75
CA VAL A 176 -30.69 -16.42 22.79
C VAL A 176 -32.00 -16.71 23.53
N GLY A 177 -32.97 -15.82 23.35
CA GLY A 177 -34.31 -15.97 23.90
C GLY A 177 -34.39 -15.96 25.44
N GLY A 178 -33.33 -15.58 26.15
CA GLY A 178 -33.26 -15.63 27.61
C GLY A 178 -33.08 -17.04 28.17
N ILE A 179 -32.76 -18.01 27.33
CA ILE A 179 -32.76 -19.45 27.69
C ILE A 179 -31.37 -20.08 27.49
N ILE A 180 -30.68 -19.72 26.42
CA ILE A 180 -29.41 -20.35 26.03
C ILE A 180 -28.37 -19.28 25.80
N ASP A 181 -27.20 -19.44 26.39
CA ASP A 181 -26.01 -18.67 26.09
C ASP A 181 -25.20 -19.39 25.03
N ILE A 182 -24.92 -18.71 23.90
CA ILE A 182 -24.09 -19.24 22.82
C ILE A 182 -22.80 -18.42 22.78
N THR A 183 -21.67 -19.07 22.95
CA THR A 183 -20.35 -18.44 22.81
C THR A 183 -19.78 -18.75 21.44
N ILE A 184 -19.33 -17.72 20.72
CA ILE A 184 -18.68 -17.82 19.40
C ILE A 184 -17.31 -17.21 19.47
N SER A 185 -16.35 -17.88 18.85
CA SER A 185 -15.00 -17.36 18.60
C SER A 185 -14.47 -17.95 17.31
N GLY A 186 -13.53 -17.25 16.65
CA GLY A 186 -12.98 -17.74 15.40
C GLY A 186 -11.72 -17.02 14.95
N VAL A 187 -11.08 -17.64 13.98
CA VAL A 187 -9.95 -17.07 13.25
C VAL A 187 -10.14 -17.33 11.77
N GLY A 188 -9.63 -16.44 10.95
CA GLY A 188 -9.75 -16.59 9.51
C GLY A 188 -8.65 -15.86 8.76
N THR A 189 -8.74 -15.93 7.45
CA THR A 189 -7.85 -15.23 6.54
C THR A 189 -8.65 -14.52 5.45
N VAL A 190 -8.09 -13.42 4.95
CA VAL A 190 -8.59 -12.73 3.77
C VAL A 190 -7.54 -12.81 2.66
N ASN A 191 -7.98 -12.94 1.43
CA ASN A 191 -7.09 -12.93 0.27
C ASN A 191 -6.52 -11.53 0.01
N GLU A 192 -5.46 -11.45 -0.81
CA GLU A 192 -4.74 -10.20 -1.10
C GLU A 192 -5.58 -9.10 -1.76
N THR A 193 -6.71 -9.47 -2.35
CA THR A 193 -7.62 -8.53 -3.02
C THR A 193 -8.82 -8.11 -2.16
N GLY A 194 -8.97 -8.67 -0.95
CA GLY A 194 -10.10 -8.38 -0.06
C GLY A 194 -11.45 -8.89 -0.54
N THR A 195 -11.45 -9.81 -1.52
CA THR A 195 -12.69 -10.31 -2.14
C THR A 195 -13.17 -11.64 -1.59
N GLU A 196 -12.31 -12.35 -0.88
CA GLU A 196 -12.64 -13.63 -0.25
C GLU A 196 -12.09 -13.69 1.16
N MET A 197 -12.92 -14.14 2.10
CA MET A 197 -12.53 -14.43 3.47
C MET A 197 -12.90 -15.87 3.79
N VAL A 198 -12.00 -16.58 4.48
CA VAL A 198 -12.28 -17.92 5.02
C VAL A 198 -12.12 -17.83 6.52
N ILE A 199 -13.17 -18.15 7.26
CA ILE A 199 -13.22 -18.02 8.72
C ILE A 199 -13.61 -19.35 9.33
N ASP A 200 -12.73 -19.89 10.16
CA ASP A 200 -12.99 -21.03 11.01
C ASP A 200 -13.49 -20.53 12.37
N TYR A 201 -14.71 -20.88 12.76
CA TYR A 201 -15.27 -20.49 14.04
C TYR A 201 -15.82 -21.68 14.80
N ALA A 202 -15.71 -21.59 16.11
CA ALA A 202 -16.30 -22.52 17.06
C ALA A 202 -17.48 -21.86 17.75
N TYR A 203 -18.52 -22.65 18.02
CA TYR A 203 -19.61 -22.23 18.88
C TYR A 203 -19.82 -23.24 20.01
N ASP A 204 -20.23 -22.75 21.17
CA ASP A 204 -20.57 -23.53 22.35
C ASP A 204 -21.87 -23.00 22.94
N ALA A 205 -22.89 -23.82 22.94
CA ALA A 205 -24.19 -23.57 23.52
C ALA A 205 -24.43 -24.40 24.83
N GLY A 206 -23.34 -24.82 25.46
CA GLY A 206 -23.37 -25.63 26.69
C GLY A 206 -24.07 -26.96 26.50
N LEU A 207 -25.14 -27.20 27.29
CA LEU A 207 -25.89 -28.45 27.21
C LEU A 207 -26.66 -28.66 25.90
N ALA A 208 -26.86 -27.60 25.12
CA ALA A 208 -27.53 -27.68 23.82
C ALA A 208 -26.60 -28.14 22.69
N GLY A 209 -25.30 -28.17 22.92
CA GLY A 209 -24.29 -28.68 21.99
C GLY A 209 -23.20 -27.67 21.63
N SER A 210 -22.23 -28.14 20.89
CA SER A 210 -21.13 -27.33 20.37
C SER A 210 -20.73 -27.81 18.97
N GLY A 211 -19.94 -27.03 18.28
CA GLY A 211 -19.46 -27.42 16.97
C GLY A 211 -18.45 -26.39 16.39
N THR A 212 -17.97 -26.71 15.19
CA THR A 212 -17.10 -25.88 14.42
C THR A 212 -17.63 -25.70 13.01
N CYS A 213 -17.40 -24.55 12.43
CA CYS A 213 -17.76 -24.25 11.06
C CYS A 213 -16.60 -23.56 10.35
N THR A 214 -16.44 -23.86 9.08
CA THR A 214 -15.66 -23.06 8.15
C THR A 214 -16.63 -22.29 7.26
N ALA A 215 -16.56 -20.97 7.30
CA ALA A 215 -17.36 -20.09 6.45
C ALA A 215 -16.47 -19.44 5.38
N THR A 216 -16.87 -19.59 4.12
CA THR A 216 -16.22 -18.91 2.99
C THR A 216 -17.12 -17.77 2.50
N TYR A 217 -16.62 -16.56 2.64
CA TYR A 217 -17.26 -15.31 2.23
C TYR A 217 -16.73 -14.90 0.87
N THR A 218 -17.60 -14.73 -0.10
CA THR A 218 -17.25 -14.21 -1.44
C THR A 218 -17.98 -12.89 -1.65
N LYS A 219 -17.24 -11.82 -1.87
CA LYS A 219 -17.75 -10.47 -2.06
C LYS A 219 -18.56 -10.37 -3.36
N LEU A 220 -19.70 -9.69 -3.31
CA LEU A 220 -20.62 -9.49 -4.45
C LEU A 220 -20.24 -8.29 -5.32
#